data_6e33d523afb19edc48605c0166ac19ab
#
_entry.id   6e33d523afb19edc48605c0166ac19ab
#
_cell.length_a   1.000
_cell.length_b   1.000
_cell.length_c   1.000
_cell.angle_alpha   90.00
_cell.angle_beta   90.00
_cell.angle_gamma   90.00
#
_symmetry.space_group_name_H-M   'P 1'
#
loop_
_entity.id
_entity.type
_entity.pdbx_description
1 polymer ?
#
loop_
_entity_poly.entity_id
_entity_poly.type
_entity_poly.pdbx_seq_one_letter_code
_entity_poly.pdbx_strand_id
1 'polypeptide(L)'
;KNLLLYNNIFIHDSSSYYETPSWPNRIFPKFFNVVIKINTQLSLVDLFKTVKKIEKIVGRKKALKNYPRICDIDIIDFKGLSLETQLNGQQIETPHPRMQSRNFVIFPLYELNKTWIHPKTKVKIDSIINQFKNSDFSDIRIV
;
A
#
# COMPACT_ATOMS: atom_id res chain seq x y z
N LYS A 1 -2.05 6.59 13.90
CA LYS A 1 -0.68 6.72 14.49
C LYS A 1 -0.53 5.86 15.76
N ASN A 2 -1.38 6.04 16.77
CA ASN A 2 -1.24 5.36 18.08
C ASN A 2 -1.27 3.83 18.01
N LEU A 3 -2.09 3.24 17.12
CA LEU A 3 -2.16 1.80 16.93
C LEU A 3 -0.86 1.20 16.39
N LEU A 4 -0.15 1.93 15.53
CA LEU A 4 1.13 1.49 14.98
C LEU A 4 2.23 1.51 16.04
N LEU A 5 2.30 2.58 16.86
CA LEU A 5 3.26 2.68 17.95
C LEU A 5 3.10 1.56 18.97
N TYR A 6 1.87 1.20 19.30
CA TYR A 6 1.57 0.11 20.25
C TYR A 6 2.07 -1.26 19.78
N ASN A 7 2.27 -1.44 18.46
CA ASN A 7 2.70 -2.71 17.87
C ASN A 7 4.19 -2.68 17.40
N ASN A 8 5.04 -1.86 18.01
CA ASN A 8 6.45 -1.71 17.63
C ASN A 8 6.65 -1.31 16.16
N ILE A 9 5.76 -0.47 15.64
CA ILE A 9 5.83 0.10 14.31
C ILE A 9 5.91 1.62 14.43
N PHE A 10 7.02 2.19 13.99
CA PHE A 10 7.29 3.63 14.07
C PHE A 10 7.15 4.24 12.68
N ILE A 11 6.24 5.21 12.53
CA ILE A 11 6.12 5.96 11.28
C ILE A 11 7.33 6.88 11.16
N HIS A 12 8.12 6.66 10.11
CA HIS A 12 9.25 7.51 9.78
C HIS A 12 8.81 8.69 8.92
N ASP A 13 7.97 8.43 7.90
CA ASP A 13 7.50 9.42 6.94
C ASP A 13 6.15 9.01 6.34
N SER A 14 5.42 9.96 5.76
CA SER A 14 4.15 9.70 5.08
C SER A 14 3.98 10.61 3.88
N SER A 15 3.44 10.08 2.79
CA SER A 15 3.04 10.87 1.64
C SER A 15 1.84 11.78 1.98
N SER A 16 1.53 12.68 1.07
CA SER A 16 0.23 13.33 0.99
C SER A 16 -0.91 12.31 0.87
N TYR A 17 -2.14 12.73 1.15
CA TYR A 17 -3.32 11.92 0.87
C TYR A 17 -3.71 12.05 -0.61
N TYR A 18 -3.94 10.90 -1.25
CA TYR A 18 -4.35 10.81 -2.64
C TYR A 18 -5.77 10.29 -2.74
N GLU A 19 -6.67 11.11 -3.28
CA GLU A 19 -8.05 10.73 -3.55
C GLU A 19 -8.14 10.05 -4.91
N THR A 20 -8.82 8.89 -4.97
CA THR A 20 -9.08 8.16 -6.20
C THR A 20 -10.55 7.71 -6.27
N PRO A 21 -11.13 7.55 -7.48
CA PRO A 21 -12.42 6.91 -7.64
C PRO A 21 -12.40 5.49 -7.05
N SER A 22 -13.55 5.04 -6.56
CA SER A 22 -13.69 3.63 -6.17
C SER A 22 -13.67 2.71 -7.40
N TRP A 23 -13.11 1.53 -7.21
CA TRP A 23 -13.02 0.50 -8.24
C TRP A 23 -13.62 -0.83 -7.74
N PRO A 24 -14.35 -1.59 -8.55
CA PRO A 24 -14.66 -1.36 -9.96
C PRO A 24 -15.83 -0.41 -10.20
N ASN A 25 -16.59 -0.08 -9.17
CA ASN A 25 -17.81 0.74 -9.28
C ASN A 25 -17.57 2.17 -8.78
N ARG A 26 -17.57 3.13 -9.70
CA ARG A 26 -17.36 4.57 -9.40
C ARG A 26 -18.52 5.24 -8.64
N ILE A 27 -19.65 4.55 -8.43
CA ILE A 27 -20.78 5.04 -7.63
C ILE A 27 -20.46 5.04 -6.13
N PHE A 28 -19.56 4.16 -5.70
CA PHE A 28 -19.13 4.12 -4.31
C PHE A 28 -18.29 5.35 -3.92
N PRO A 29 -18.23 5.68 -2.63
CA PRO A 29 -17.37 6.76 -2.14
C PRO A 29 -15.93 6.60 -2.61
N LYS A 30 -15.28 7.72 -2.87
CA LYS A 30 -13.86 7.76 -3.24
C LYS A 30 -12.99 7.17 -2.14
N PHE A 31 -11.83 6.65 -2.54
CA PHE A 31 -10.81 6.17 -1.63
C PHE A 31 -9.77 7.25 -1.35
N PHE A 32 -9.28 7.27 -0.12
CA PHE A 32 -8.12 8.05 0.28
C PHE A 32 -6.96 7.08 0.48
N ASN A 33 -5.88 7.29 -0.27
CA ASN A 33 -4.70 6.46 -0.24
C ASN A 33 -3.53 7.27 0.31
N VAL A 34 -2.69 6.64 1.09
CA VAL A 34 -1.46 7.21 1.63
C VAL A 34 -0.41 6.11 1.70
N VAL A 35 0.81 6.41 1.32
CA VAL A 35 1.95 5.52 1.57
C VAL A 35 2.69 6.02 2.80
N ILE A 36 3.01 5.12 3.71
CA ILE A 36 3.77 5.43 4.92
C ILE A 36 5.07 4.63 4.92
N LYS A 37 6.16 5.28 5.26
CA LYS A 37 7.44 4.65 5.54
C LYS A 37 7.52 4.37 7.03
N ILE A 38 7.80 3.13 7.37
CA ILE A 38 7.86 2.69 8.77
C ILE A 38 9.21 2.09 9.12
N ASN A 39 9.57 2.18 10.40
CA ASN A 39 10.64 1.41 11.01
C ASN A 39 10.04 0.35 11.93
N THR A 40 10.50 -0.89 11.80
CA THR A 40 10.06 -2.00 12.64
C THR A 40 11.11 -3.10 12.71
N GLN A 41 11.14 -3.80 13.87
CA GLN A 41 11.94 -5.01 14.07
C GLN A 41 11.15 -6.30 13.76
N LEU A 42 9.87 -6.18 13.41
CA LEU A 42 9.03 -7.33 13.09
C LEU A 42 9.54 -8.06 11.83
N SER A 43 9.35 -9.38 11.82
CA SER A 43 9.46 -10.17 10.59
C SER A 43 8.35 -9.77 9.60
N LEU A 44 8.50 -10.12 8.31
CA LEU A 44 7.44 -9.89 7.32
C LEU A 44 6.10 -10.53 7.75
N VAL A 45 6.16 -11.77 8.28
CA VAL A 45 4.97 -12.49 8.74
C VAL A 45 4.32 -11.81 9.93
N ASP A 46 5.11 -11.33 10.91
CA ASP A 46 4.55 -10.68 12.09
C ASP A 46 4.05 -9.27 11.77
N LEU A 47 4.71 -8.56 10.86
CA LEU A 47 4.21 -7.30 10.32
C LEU A 47 2.85 -7.53 9.63
N PHE A 48 2.74 -8.56 8.80
CA PHE A 48 1.48 -8.91 8.13
C PHE A 48 0.36 -9.23 9.13
N LYS A 49 0.62 -10.05 10.15
CA LYS A 49 -0.35 -10.32 11.24
C LYS A 49 -0.79 -9.03 11.92
N THR A 50 0.18 -8.14 12.19
CA THR A 50 -0.06 -6.88 12.88
C THR A 50 -0.94 -5.94 12.05
N VAL A 51 -0.66 -5.75 10.76
CA VAL A 51 -1.50 -4.89 9.90
C VAL A 51 -2.91 -5.47 9.74
N LYS A 52 -3.06 -6.80 9.64
CA LYS A 52 -4.38 -7.43 9.60
C LYS A 52 -5.16 -7.31 10.93
N LYS A 53 -4.47 -7.27 12.06
CA LYS A 53 -5.08 -6.96 13.36
C LYS A 53 -5.54 -5.50 13.41
N ILE A 54 -4.73 -4.57 12.94
CA ILE A 54 -5.07 -3.14 12.87
C ILE A 54 -6.31 -2.91 12.00
N GLU A 55 -6.38 -3.51 10.81
CA GLU A 55 -7.56 -3.44 9.94
C GLU A 55 -8.83 -3.88 10.67
N LYS A 56 -8.78 -4.97 11.44
CA LYS A 56 -9.92 -5.46 12.24
C LYS A 56 -10.33 -4.45 13.31
N ILE A 57 -9.37 -3.87 14.03
CA ILE A 57 -9.63 -2.88 15.09
C ILE A 57 -10.27 -1.63 14.52
N VAL A 58 -9.83 -1.16 13.35
CA VAL A 58 -10.39 0.02 12.68
C VAL A 58 -11.80 -0.23 12.13
N GLY A 59 -12.26 -1.48 12.13
CA GLY A 59 -13.64 -1.82 11.76
C GLY A 59 -13.78 -2.54 10.42
N ARG A 60 -12.71 -3.18 9.92
CA ARG A 60 -12.81 -4.07 8.76
C ARG A 60 -13.74 -5.23 9.07
N LYS A 61 -14.98 -5.15 8.63
CA LYS A 61 -15.92 -6.28 8.61
C LYS A 61 -15.63 -7.17 7.40
N LYS A 62 -16.03 -8.45 7.46
CA LYS A 62 -16.07 -9.31 6.27
C LYS A 62 -17.03 -8.68 5.27
N ALA A 63 -16.52 -8.07 4.24
CA ALA A 63 -17.30 -7.51 3.14
C ALA A 63 -17.29 -8.48 1.96
N LEU A 64 -18.33 -8.41 1.12
CA LEU A 64 -18.35 -9.10 -0.17
C LEU A 64 -17.15 -8.66 -1.02
N LYS A 65 -16.71 -9.53 -1.93
CA LYS A 65 -15.62 -9.21 -2.86
C LYS A 65 -15.95 -7.92 -3.61
N ASN A 66 -14.99 -7.00 -3.70
CA ASN A 66 -15.10 -5.70 -4.36
C ASN A 66 -16.02 -4.67 -3.68
N TYR A 67 -16.48 -4.89 -2.44
CA TYR A 67 -17.15 -3.85 -1.67
C TYR A 67 -16.11 -2.94 -0.96
N PRO A 68 -16.42 -1.62 -0.83
CA PRO A 68 -15.55 -0.69 -0.11
C PRO A 68 -15.29 -1.16 1.32
N ARG A 69 -14.04 -1.07 1.74
CA ARG A 69 -13.61 -1.37 3.11
C ARG A 69 -13.24 -0.08 3.80
N ILE A 70 -13.49 0.01 5.11
CA ILE A 70 -13.14 1.19 5.92
C ILE A 70 -11.62 1.42 5.90
N CYS A 71 -10.85 0.33 5.95
CA CYS A 71 -9.39 0.38 5.91
C CYS A 71 -8.84 -0.90 5.28
N ASP A 72 -7.87 -0.73 4.40
CA ASP A 72 -7.09 -1.82 3.80
C ASP A 72 -5.61 -1.43 3.87
N ILE A 73 -4.75 -2.33 4.36
CA ILE A 73 -3.33 -2.05 4.55
C ILE A 73 -2.52 -3.08 3.77
N ASP A 74 -1.91 -2.64 2.69
CA ASP A 74 -1.01 -3.45 1.87
C ASP A 74 0.45 -3.18 2.27
N ILE A 75 1.26 -4.24 2.39
CA ILE A 75 2.71 -4.12 2.53
C ILE A 75 3.30 -4.03 1.13
N ILE A 76 3.77 -2.83 0.77
CA ILE A 76 4.25 -2.56 -0.59
C ILE A 76 5.68 -3.04 -0.77
N ASP A 77 6.55 -2.73 0.18
CA ASP A 77 7.96 -3.07 0.20
C ASP A 77 8.37 -3.49 1.61
N PHE A 78 9.25 -4.46 1.74
CA PHE A 78 9.82 -4.89 3.00
C PHE A 78 11.35 -4.93 2.90
N LYS A 79 12.00 -3.88 3.43
CA LYS A 79 13.47 -3.74 3.50
C LYS A 79 14.16 -3.81 2.12
N GLY A 80 13.48 -3.47 1.03
CA GLY A 80 14.03 -3.59 -0.33
C GLY A 80 14.29 -5.04 -0.77
N LEU A 81 13.58 -6.01 -0.17
CA LEU A 81 13.76 -7.44 -0.46
C LEU A 81 12.60 -7.99 -1.28
N SER A 82 12.92 -8.94 -2.17
CA SER A 82 11.91 -9.78 -2.83
C SER A 82 11.72 -11.04 -2.02
N LEU A 83 10.56 -11.16 -1.34
CA LEU A 83 10.24 -12.25 -0.44
C LEU A 83 8.87 -12.82 -0.75
N GLU A 84 8.75 -14.14 -0.65
CA GLU A 84 7.48 -14.87 -0.76
C GLU A 84 7.35 -15.83 0.43
N THR A 85 6.20 -15.82 1.08
CA THR A 85 5.87 -16.72 2.19
C THR A 85 4.38 -16.93 2.29
N GLN A 86 3.93 -17.79 3.18
CA GLN A 86 2.52 -18.08 3.41
C GLN A 86 2.17 -18.04 4.89
N LEU A 87 0.94 -17.62 5.18
CA LEU A 87 0.35 -17.69 6.50
C LEU A 87 -1.11 -18.14 6.39
N ASN A 88 -1.46 -19.30 7.00
CA ASN A 88 -2.81 -19.86 6.99
C ASN A 88 -3.41 -19.96 5.57
N GLY A 89 -2.61 -20.39 4.58
CA GLY A 89 -3.03 -20.50 3.19
C GLY A 89 -3.08 -19.18 2.42
N GLN A 90 -2.80 -18.04 3.07
CA GLN A 90 -2.71 -16.74 2.42
C GLN A 90 -1.26 -16.45 2.02
N GLN A 91 -1.03 -16.20 0.74
CA GLN A 91 0.28 -15.81 0.22
C GLN A 91 0.62 -14.38 0.65
N ILE A 92 1.85 -14.18 1.07
CA ILE A 92 2.44 -12.89 1.43
C ILE A 92 3.64 -12.70 0.51
N GLU A 93 3.59 -11.67 -0.30
CA GLU A 93 4.63 -11.35 -1.28
C GLU A 93 5.05 -9.88 -1.17
N THR A 94 6.35 -9.64 -1.19
CA THR A 94 6.93 -8.29 -1.31
C THR A 94 8.01 -8.29 -2.40
N PRO A 95 8.06 -7.26 -3.24
CA PRO A 95 7.12 -6.13 -3.34
C PRO A 95 5.72 -6.62 -3.69
N HIS A 96 4.69 -5.84 -3.30
CA HIS A 96 3.30 -6.21 -3.56
C HIS A 96 3.06 -6.45 -5.07
N PRO A 97 2.53 -7.62 -5.48
CA PRO A 97 2.60 -8.08 -6.88
C PRO A 97 1.87 -7.17 -7.89
N ARG A 98 0.86 -6.42 -7.44
CA ARG A 98 0.08 -5.52 -8.30
C ARG A 98 0.44 -4.03 -8.15
N MET A 99 1.52 -3.70 -7.44
CA MET A 99 1.82 -2.31 -7.14
C MET A 99 2.15 -1.48 -8.38
N GLN A 100 2.86 -2.07 -9.35
CA GLN A 100 3.34 -1.34 -10.53
C GLN A 100 2.22 -0.80 -11.43
N SER A 101 1.02 -1.40 -11.39
CA SER A 101 -0.15 -0.96 -12.15
C SER A 101 -1.12 -0.06 -11.37
N ARG A 102 -0.75 0.33 -10.14
CA ARG A 102 -1.59 1.12 -9.24
C ARG A 102 -1.03 2.52 -9.06
N ASN A 103 -1.61 3.49 -9.74
CA ASN A 103 -1.22 4.90 -9.61
C ASN A 103 -1.28 5.39 -8.16
N PHE A 104 -2.32 4.97 -7.41
CA PHE A 104 -2.52 5.30 -6.00
C PHE A 104 -1.52 4.65 -5.04
N VAL A 105 -0.61 3.81 -5.54
CA VAL A 105 0.56 3.28 -4.83
C VAL A 105 1.83 3.96 -5.34
N ILE A 106 2.01 4.02 -6.65
CA ILE A 106 3.27 4.48 -7.25
C ILE A 106 3.49 5.99 -7.06
N PHE A 107 2.45 6.83 -7.20
CA PHE A 107 2.61 8.28 -7.05
C PHE A 107 2.93 8.68 -5.60
N PRO A 108 2.21 8.19 -4.56
CA PRO A 108 2.61 8.45 -3.18
C PRO A 108 3.96 7.84 -2.81
N LEU A 109 4.33 6.68 -3.37
CA LEU A 109 5.65 6.10 -3.16
C LEU A 109 6.76 6.97 -3.77
N TYR A 110 6.54 7.51 -4.97
CA TYR A 110 7.47 8.43 -5.61
C TYR A 110 7.67 9.72 -4.82
N GLU A 111 6.60 10.26 -4.22
CA GLU A 111 6.68 11.41 -3.33
C GLU A 111 7.65 11.15 -2.17
N LEU A 112 7.58 9.96 -1.55
CA LEU A 112 8.44 9.57 -0.44
C LEU A 112 9.87 9.19 -0.83
N ASN A 113 10.04 8.58 -2.00
CA ASN A 113 11.35 8.09 -2.45
C ASN A 113 11.48 8.09 -3.97
N LYS A 114 11.96 9.20 -4.51
CA LYS A 114 12.19 9.39 -5.95
C LYS A 114 13.26 8.44 -6.53
N THR A 115 14.10 7.87 -5.69
CA THR A 115 15.18 6.96 -6.10
C THR A 115 14.84 5.48 -5.87
N TRP A 116 13.59 5.18 -5.50
CA TRP A 116 13.19 3.81 -5.23
C TRP A 116 13.33 2.91 -6.45
N ILE A 117 13.85 1.70 -6.22
CA ILE A 117 14.06 0.68 -7.23
C ILE A 117 13.26 -0.55 -6.82
N HIS A 118 12.47 -1.08 -7.74
CA HIS A 118 11.66 -2.27 -7.49
C HIS A 118 12.54 -3.47 -7.15
N PRO A 119 12.42 -4.08 -5.94
CA PRO A 119 13.35 -5.11 -5.45
C PRO A 119 13.49 -6.32 -6.37
N LYS A 120 12.42 -6.74 -7.03
CA LYS A 120 12.38 -7.93 -7.89
C LYS A 120 12.83 -7.63 -9.33
N THR A 121 12.26 -6.59 -9.96
CA THR A 121 12.49 -6.29 -11.39
C THR A 121 13.67 -5.35 -11.64
N LYS A 122 14.20 -4.69 -10.60
CA LYS A 122 15.26 -3.68 -10.66
C LYS A 122 14.91 -2.44 -11.49
N VAL A 123 13.63 -2.24 -11.80
CA VAL A 123 13.12 -1.06 -12.51
C VAL A 123 13.05 0.12 -11.55
N LYS A 124 13.52 1.28 -11.99
CA LYS A 124 13.43 2.55 -11.25
C LYS A 124 11.99 3.07 -11.24
N ILE A 125 11.59 3.72 -10.16
CA ILE A 125 10.24 4.26 -9.99
C ILE A 125 9.87 5.26 -11.08
N ASP A 126 10.80 6.10 -11.57
CA ASP A 126 10.58 6.99 -12.71
C ASP A 126 10.13 6.25 -13.97
N SER A 127 10.77 5.10 -14.25
CA SER A 127 10.42 4.27 -15.39
C SER A 127 9.05 3.62 -15.24
N ILE A 128 8.62 3.34 -14.00
CA ILE A 128 7.27 2.84 -13.73
C ILE A 128 6.24 3.95 -13.93
N ILE A 129 6.51 5.16 -13.45
CA ILE A 129 5.62 6.32 -13.62
C ILE A 129 5.39 6.63 -15.10
N ASN A 130 6.43 6.57 -15.92
CA ASN A 130 6.34 6.83 -17.35
C ASN A 130 5.47 5.83 -18.14
N GLN A 131 5.06 4.72 -17.52
CA GLN A 131 4.15 3.76 -18.12
C GLN A 131 2.66 4.12 -17.92
N PHE A 132 2.36 5.04 -16.98
CA PHE A 132 0.99 5.50 -16.76
C PHE A 132 0.53 6.45 -17.86
N LYS A 133 -0.76 6.34 -18.21
CA LYS A 133 -1.41 7.18 -19.23
C LYS A 133 -1.94 8.48 -18.60
N ASN A 134 -2.25 9.47 -19.44
CA ASN A 134 -2.85 10.74 -18.99
C ASN A 134 -4.13 10.53 -18.14
N SER A 135 -4.96 9.52 -18.48
CA SER A 135 -6.14 9.16 -17.68
C SER A 135 -5.80 8.73 -16.25
N ASP A 136 -4.67 8.08 -16.04
CA ASP A 136 -4.25 7.63 -14.70
C ASP A 136 -3.84 8.81 -13.81
N PHE A 137 -3.35 9.91 -14.41
CA PHE A 137 -3.04 11.15 -13.71
C PHE A 137 -4.30 11.96 -13.39
N SER A 138 -5.31 11.95 -14.28
CA SER A 138 -6.55 12.70 -14.05
C SER A 138 -7.48 12.04 -13.02
N ASP A 139 -7.35 10.74 -12.82
CA ASP A 139 -8.15 9.95 -11.87
C ASP A 139 -7.62 10.02 -10.42
N ILE A 140 -6.52 10.70 -10.18
CA ILE A 140 -5.90 10.83 -8.85
C ILE A 140 -5.58 12.29 -8.53
N ARG A 141 -5.86 12.73 -7.31
CA ARG A 141 -5.52 14.09 -6.85
C ARG A 141 -5.04 14.09 -5.41
N ILE A 142 -4.13 15.00 -5.11
CA ILE A 142 -3.71 15.30 -3.74
C ILE A 142 -4.79 16.14 -3.05
N VAL A 143 -5.08 15.83 -1.78
CA VAL A 143 -6.10 16.50 -0.95
C VAL A 143 -5.53 16.83 0.44
#